data_472ca0a787a8c48faf600e78cbe22db9
#
_entry.id   472ca0a787a8c48faf600e78cbe22db9
#
_cell.length_a   1.000
_cell.length_b   1.000
_cell.length_c   1.000
_cell.angle_alpha   90.00
_cell.angle_beta   90.00
_cell.angle_gamma   90.00
#
_symmetry.space_group_name_H-M   'P 1'
#
loop_
_entity.id
_entity.type
_entity.pdbx_description
1 polymer ?
#
loop_
_entity_poly.entity_id
_entity_poly.type
_entity_poly.pdbx_seq_one_letter_code
_entity_poly.pdbx_strand_id
1 'polypeptide(L)'
;MYKQRNKQRKISMALNFYGQAEKIAQTLLERFKTGDVPEIIKNVFIEHEEMPHYKSWSWTNQLLTLINGSTDAMTYKGWQKKGRTVKKGQKSFLIFAPVKKSGFRKDNDGDTEKFQYICGFRAMPVFGLEQTEGEPIDYGASKHIEQLPLLEVAKTWGISVDSYSGEGSGAAGFYMPSANIIQLGVKNLSTWLHELIHAAEDRLGVLPTGSDYVGEEKNKAEIVAEFGGCVLGHIIGEDIGADTGGCYDYIQKWVTTGDSAYEAAYRLINRTCNAVACILQEANQEENNECEQLVQL
;
A
#
# COMPACT_ATOMS: atom_id res chain seq x y z
N MET A 1 -0.62 -27.65 37.59
CA MET A 1 -0.49 -28.22 36.22
C MET A 1 -1.25 -27.43 35.14
N TYR A 2 -2.49 -26.96 35.34
CA TYR A 2 -3.26 -26.23 34.33
C TYR A 2 -2.65 -24.88 33.91
N LYS A 3 -2.13 -24.09 34.86
CA LYS A 3 -1.48 -22.80 34.60
C LYS A 3 -0.14 -22.91 33.80
N GLN A 4 0.62 -23.98 34.00
CA GLN A 4 1.86 -24.21 33.25
C GLN A 4 1.58 -24.64 31.80
N ARG A 5 0.60 -25.49 31.57
CA ARG A 5 0.17 -25.89 30.22
C ARG A 5 -0.32 -24.70 29.39
N ASN A 6 -1.07 -23.78 30.02
CA ASN A 6 -1.54 -22.56 29.34
C ASN A 6 -0.40 -21.56 29.03
N LYS A 7 0.63 -21.49 29.88
CA LYS A 7 1.80 -20.64 29.63
C LYS A 7 2.67 -21.20 28.49
N GLN A 8 2.90 -22.50 28.45
CA GLN A 8 3.60 -23.18 27.35
C GLN A 8 2.84 -23.09 26.02
N ARG A 9 1.50 -23.24 26.03
CA ARG A 9 0.68 -23.04 24.82
C ARG A 9 0.75 -21.61 24.30
N LYS A 10 0.74 -20.60 25.19
CA LYS A 10 0.88 -19.19 24.78
C LYS A 10 2.26 -18.88 24.19
N ILE A 11 3.31 -19.45 24.76
CA ILE A 11 4.70 -19.29 24.25
C ILE A 11 4.84 -20.00 22.90
N SER A 12 4.33 -21.24 22.77
CA SER A 12 4.33 -21.98 21.50
C SER A 12 3.51 -21.28 20.40
N MET A 13 2.36 -20.69 20.75
CA MET A 13 1.58 -19.88 19.80
C MET A 13 2.28 -18.60 19.38
N ALA A 14 2.95 -17.92 20.32
CA ALA A 14 3.73 -16.73 20.00
C ALA A 14 4.93 -17.07 19.10
N LEU A 15 5.70 -18.09 19.42
CA LEU A 15 6.83 -18.55 18.59
C LEU A 15 6.39 -18.99 17.19
N ASN A 16 5.24 -19.66 17.06
CA ASN A 16 4.70 -20.05 15.76
C ASN A 16 4.19 -18.81 14.96
N PHE A 17 3.69 -17.80 15.64
CA PHE A 17 3.31 -16.53 15.02
C PHE A 17 4.52 -15.79 14.45
N TYR A 18 5.61 -15.67 15.21
CA TYR A 18 6.85 -15.02 14.73
C TYR A 18 7.42 -15.74 13.52
N GLY A 19 7.47 -17.08 13.52
CA GLY A 19 7.96 -17.85 12.37
C GLY A 19 7.07 -17.76 11.13
N GLN A 20 5.77 -17.49 11.27
CA GLN A 20 4.86 -17.27 10.13
C GLN A 20 4.94 -15.84 9.60
N ALA A 21 5.06 -14.86 10.47
CA ALA A 21 5.30 -13.47 10.09
C ALA A 21 6.62 -13.32 9.33
N GLU A 22 7.65 -14.00 9.78
CA GLU A 22 8.96 -14.04 9.11
C GLU A 22 8.86 -14.61 7.70
N LYS A 23 8.11 -15.69 7.49
CA LYS A 23 7.90 -16.26 6.15
C LYS A 23 7.19 -15.27 5.21
N ILE A 24 6.20 -14.54 5.69
CA ILE A 24 5.51 -13.52 4.89
C ILE A 24 6.48 -12.40 4.54
N ALA A 25 7.29 -11.94 5.51
CA ALA A 25 8.31 -10.92 5.28
C ALA A 25 9.33 -11.36 4.23
N GLN A 26 9.81 -12.60 4.31
CA GLN A 26 10.74 -13.17 3.32
C GLN A 26 10.13 -13.20 1.92
N THR A 27 8.87 -13.59 1.78
CA THR A 27 8.16 -13.58 0.49
C THR A 27 8.09 -12.16 -0.09
N LEU A 28 7.75 -11.16 0.73
CA LEU A 28 7.73 -9.76 0.30
C LEU A 28 9.13 -9.28 -0.11
N LEU A 29 10.16 -9.57 0.70
CA LEU A 29 11.53 -9.15 0.44
C LEU A 29 12.10 -9.77 -0.84
N GLU A 30 11.78 -11.03 -1.13
CA GLU A 30 12.17 -11.67 -2.39
C GLU A 30 11.58 -10.95 -3.59
N ARG A 31 10.33 -10.48 -3.50
CA ARG A 31 9.69 -9.71 -4.57
C ARG A 31 10.29 -8.30 -4.72
N PHE A 32 10.65 -7.64 -3.62
CA PHE A 32 11.39 -6.38 -3.71
C PHE A 32 12.76 -6.55 -4.39
N LYS A 33 13.44 -7.70 -4.17
CA LYS A 33 14.69 -8.02 -4.87
C LYS A 33 14.52 -8.16 -6.39
N THR A 34 13.43 -8.77 -6.84
CA THR A 34 13.16 -8.97 -8.27
C THR A 34 12.77 -7.68 -8.96
N GLY A 35 12.39 -6.63 -8.21
CA GLY A 35 12.00 -5.33 -8.74
C GLY A 35 10.62 -5.30 -9.39
N ASP A 36 9.84 -6.40 -9.30
CA ASP A 36 8.50 -6.52 -9.90
C ASP A 36 7.36 -6.01 -9.02
N VAL A 37 7.67 -5.56 -7.80
CA VAL A 37 6.65 -5.10 -6.84
C VAL A 37 5.83 -3.92 -7.35
N PRO A 38 6.38 -2.87 -7.98
CA PRO A 38 5.58 -1.76 -8.51
C PRO A 38 4.54 -2.22 -9.55
N GLU A 39 4.93 -3.11 -10.47
CA GLU A 39 4.02 -3.67 -11.46
C GLU A 39 2.92 -4.51 -10.82
N ILE A 40 3.23 -5.28 -9.78
CA ILE A 40 2.23 -6.05 -9.04
C ILE A 40 1.29 -5.10 -8.29
N ILE A 41 1.80 -4.06 -7.64
CA ILE A 41 1.00 -3.08 -6.88
C ILE A 41 0.04 -2.33 -7.80
N LYS A 42 0.39 -2.01 -9.03
CA LYS A 42 -0.54 -1.38 -9.98
C LYS A 42 -1.88 -2.13 -10.04
N ASN A 43 -1.87 -3.47 -9.98
CA ASN A 43 -3.09 -4.28 -10.00
C ASN A 43 -3.96 -4.12 -8.73
N VAL A 44 -3.40 -3.58 -7.65
CA VAL A 44 -4.18 -3.20 -6.46
C VAL A 44 -5.14 -2.06 -6.77
N PHE A 45 -4.82 -1.20 -7.72
CA PHE A 45 -5.61 -0.03 -8.11
C PHE A 45 -6.57 -0.28 -9.28
N ILE A 46 -6.57 -1.48 -9.88
CA ILE A 46 -7.58 -1.84 -10.88
C ILE A 46 -8.94 -1.92 -10.19
N GLU A 47 -9.89 -1.14 -10.68
CA GLU A 47 -11.28 -1.18 -10.23
C GLU A 47 -12.06 -2.26 -11.01
N HIS A 48 -13.04 -2.86 -10.35
CA HIS A 48 -13.97 -3.82 -10.92
C HIS A 48 -15.39 -3.36 -10.63
N GLU A 49 -16.35 -3.71 -11.47
CA GLU A 49 -17.78 -3.41 -11.24
C GLU A 49 -18.26 -4.04 -9.93
N GLU A 50 -17.86 -5.28 -9.67
CA GLU A 50 -18.05 -5.94 -8.38
C GLU A 50 -16.70 -6.11 -7.68
N MET A 51 -16.62 -5.59 -6.46
CA MET A 51 -15.37 -5.57 -5.69
C MET A 51 -14.97 -6.99 -5.21
N PRO A 52 -13.82 -7.52 -5.63
CA PRO A 52 -13.27 -8.77 -5.06
C PRO A 52 -13.07 -8.65 -3.56
N HIS A 53 -13.24 -9.76 -2.83
CA HIS A 53 -13.22 -9.72 -1.37
C HIS A 53 -11.91 -9.19 -0.79
N TYR A 54 -10.77 -9.54 -1.40
CA TYR A 54 -9.44 -9.12 -0.93
C TYR A 54 -9.24 -7.59 -0.99
N LYS A 55 -9.97 -6.87 -1.82
CA LYS A 55 -9.92 -5.40 -1.92
C LYS A 55 -10.32 -4.69 -0.62
N SER A 56 -11.11 -5.35 0.23
CA SER A 56 -11.46 -4.83 1.57
C SER A 56 -10.33 -4.94 2.59
N TRP A 57 -9.21 -5.54 2.22
CA TRP A 57 -8.07 -5.76 3.12
C TRP A 57 -7.07 -4.61 3.08
N SER A 58 -6.11 -4.62 4.01
CA SER A 58 -4.98 -3.68 3.95
C SER A 58 -4.16 -3.86 2.66
N TRP A 59 -3.50 -2.80 2.21
CA TRP A 59 -2.65 -2.83 1.02
C TRP A 59 -1.67 -4.00 1.01
N THR A 60 -1.02 -4.26 2.15
CA THR A 60 -0.10 -5.41 2.29
C THR A 60 -0.79 -6.75 2.05
N ASN A 61 -2.02 -6.96 2.54
CA ASN A 61 -2.76 -8.19 2.30
C ASN A 61 -3.25 -8.27 0.84
N GLN A 62 -3.61 -7.17 0.23
CA GLN A 62 -3.94 -7.11 -1.19
C GLN A 62 -2.72 -7.50 -2.03
N LEU A 63 -1.56 -6.90 -1.75
CA LEU A 63 -0.31 -7.25 -2.42
C LEU A 63 0.06 -8.73 -2.21
N LEU A 64 -0.08 -9.27 -1.00
CA LEU A 64 0.16 -10.70 -0.72
C LEU A 64 -0.75 -11.61 -1.53
N THR A 65 -1.99 -11.22 -1.79
CA THR A 65 -2.91 -11.97 -2.65
C THR A 65 -2.40 -12.02 -4.08
N LEU A 66 -2.02 -10.86 -4.63
CA LEU A 66 -1.49 -10.75 -6.00
C LEU A 66 -0.15 -11.47 -6.18
N ILE A 67 0.76 -11.35 -5.21
CA ILE A 67 2.06 -12.07 -5.21
C ILE A 67 1.86 -13.60 -5.26
N ASN A 68 0.79 -14.10 -4.64
CA ASN A 68 0.43 -15.52 -4.70
C ASN A 68 -0.36 -15.90 -5.96
N GLY A 69 -0.45 -15.01 -6.95
CA GLY A 69 -1.04 -15.26 -8.26
C GLY A 69 -2.57 -15.37 -8.21
N SER A 70 -3.21 -14.66 -7.29
CA SER A 70 -4.66 -14.76 -7.14
C SER A 70 -5.37 -13.44 -7.39
N THR A 71 -6.53 -13.50 -8.05
CA THR A 71 -7.40 -12.36 -8.35
C THR A 71 -8.46 -12.12 -7.28
N ASP A 72 -8.70 -13.07 -6.38
CA ASP A 72 -9.45 -12.90 -5.13
C ASP A 72 -9.04 -13.97 -4.12
N ALA A 73 -9.25 -13.72 -2.82
CA ALA A 73 -8.88 -14.67 -1.78
C ALA A 73 -9.83 -14.62 -0.58
N MET A 74 -10.08 -15.78 0.00
CA MET A 74 -10.88 -15.95 1.22
C MET A 74 -10.35 -17.09 2.07
N THR A 75 -10.81 -17.15 3.32
CA THR A 75 -10.62 -18.34 4.15
C THR A 75 -11.38 -19.52 3.55
N TYR A 76 -11.00 -20.75 3.91
CA TYR A 76 -11.71 -21.96 3.50
C TYR A 76 -13.23 -21.86 3.72
N LYS A 77 -13.63 -21.41 4.93
CA LYS A 77 -15.07 -21.20 5.25
C LYS A 77 -15.68 -20.03 4.47
N GLY A 78 -14.90 -19.03 4.10
CA GLY A 78 -15.36 -17.94 3.24
C GLY A 78 -15.79 -18.44 1.87
N TRP A 79 -14.96 -19.26 1.24
CA TRP A 79 -15.26 -19.89 -0.05
C TRP A 79 -16.50 -20.79 0.03
N GLN A 80 -16.62 -21.61 1.08
CA GLN A 80 -17.82 -22.44 1.29
C GLN A 80 -19.11 -21.61 1.35
N LYS A 81 -19.08 -20.44 2.02
CA LYS A 81 -20.23 -19.53 2.06
C LYS A 81 -20.57 -18.91 0.70
N LYS A 82 -19.58 -18.79 -0.17
CA LYS A 82 -19.76 -18.35 -1.57
C LYS A 82 -20.11 -19.50 -2.53
N GLY A 83 -20.39 -20.71 -1.99
CA GLY A 83 -20.73 -21.87 -2.82
C GLY A 83 -19.53 -22.51 -3.54
N ARG A 84 -18.31 -22.16 -3.14
CA ARG A 84 -17.08 -22.68 -3.77
C ARG A 84 -16.33 -23.61 -2.83
N THR A 85 -15.63 -24.58 -3.40
CA THR A 85 -14.85 -25.57 -2.66
C THR A 85 -13.38 -25.45 -3.01
N VAL A 86 -12.50 -25.46 -2.01
CA VAL A 86 -11.06 -25.49 -2.25
C VAL A 86 -10.67 -26.86 -2.81
N LYS A 87 -9.98 -26.87 -3.93
CA LYS A 87 -9.53 -28.09 -4.62
C LYS A 87 -8.62 -28.92 -3.72
N LYS A 88 -8.73 -30.23 -3.81
CA LYS A 88 -7.91 -31.15 -3.01
C LYS A 88 -6.41 -30.95 -3.30
N GLY A 89 -5.61 -30.86 -2.25
CA GLY A 89 -4.14 -30.73 -2.34
C GLY A 89 -3.66 -29.29 -2.44
N GLN A 90 -4.52 -28.29 -2.55
CA GLN A 90 -4.10 -26.89 -2.58
C GLN A 90 -3.54 -26.44 -1.23
N LYS A 91 -2.49 -25.61 -1.27
CA LYS A 91 -1.85 -25.03 -0.10
C LYS A 91 -2.30 -23.58 0.08
N SER A 92 -2.76 -23.26 1.30
CA SER A 92 -3.07 -21.89 1.65
C SER A 92 -1.84 -21.02 1.66
N PHE A 93 -1.98 -19.73 1.32
CA PHE A 93 -1.01 -18.72 1.67
C PHE A 93 -1.48 -17.93 2.91
N LEU A 94 -0.61 -17.12 3.48
CA LEU A 94 -0.86 -16.43 4.74
C LEU A 94 -1.03 -14.94 4.52
N ILE A 95 -2.02 -14.37 5.19
CA ILE A 95 -2.23 -12.93 5.33
C ILE A 95 -2.26 -12.54 6.81
N PHE A 96 -2.23 -11.24 7.11
CA PHE A 96 -2.33 -10.72 8.46
C PHE A 96 -3.78 -10.38 8.81
N ALA A 97 -4.28 -10.96 9.90
CA ALA A 97 -5.57 -10.63 10.46
C ALA A 97 -5.41 -9.93 11.81
N PRO A 98 -6.10 -8.80 12.04
CA PRO A 98 -6.02 -8.09 13.31
C PRO A 98 -6.60 -8.92 14.46
N VAL A 99 -5.92 -8.91 15.59
CA VAL A 99 -6.44 -9.44 16.85
C VAL A 99 -7.06 -8.29 17.62
N LYS A 100 -8.40 -8.30 17.71
CA LYS A 100 -9.17 -7.29 18.44
C LYS A 100 -9.41 -7.70 19.87
N LYS A 101 -9.25 -6.76 20.80
CA LYS A 101 -9.66 -6.88 22.20
C LYS A 101 -10.67 -5.80 22.53
N SER A 102 -11.54 -6.09 23.50
CA SER A 102 -12.43 -5.09 24.08
C SER A 102 -11.78 -4.47 25.30
N GLY A 103 -11.89 -3.15 25.42
CA GLY A 103 -11.57 -2.37 26.59
C GLY A 103 -12.80 -1.58 27.03
N PHE A 104 -12.69 -0.97 28.19
CA PHE A 104 -13.69 -0.04 28.72
C PHE A 104 -13.01 1.29 29.00
N ARG A 105 -13.66 2.39 28.65
CA ARG A 105 -13.24 3.75 28.97
C ARG A 105 -14.41 4.53 29.54
N LYS A 106 -14.14 5.53 30.36
CA LYS A 106 -15.15 6.50 30.76
C LYS A 106 -15.28 7.55 29.69
N ASP A 107 -16.51 7.89 29.31
CA ASP A 107 -16.79 9.03 28.44
C ASP A 107 -16.74 10.35 29.24
N ASN A 108 -17.02 11.48 28.57
CA ASN A 108 -17.00 12.79 29.17
C ASN A 108 -18.09 13.00 30.26
N ASP A 109 -19.14 12.17 30.25
CA ASP A 109 -20.28 12.21 31.18
C ASP A 109 -20.06 11.23 32.36
N GLY A 110 -18.95 10.46 32.34
CA GLY A 110 -18.58 9.50 33.38
C GLY A 110 -19.15 8.10 33.19
N ASP A 111 -19.89 7.86 32.11
CA ASP A 111 -20.44 6.56 31.74
C ASP A 111 -19.37 5.63 31.17
N THR A 112 -19.57 4.33 31.34
CA THR A 112 -18.61 3.32 30.88
C THR A 112 -18.94 2.88 29.45
N GLU A 113 -18.13 3.29 28.49
CA GLU A 113 -18.22 2.88 27.10
C GLU A 113 -17.30 1.69 26.81
N LYS A 114 -17.83 0.69 26.11
CA LYS A 114 -17.03 -0.42 25.57
C LYS A 114 -16.45 -0.07 24.22
N PHE A 115 -15.13 -0.15 24.08
CA PHE A 115 -14.46 0.05 22.79
C PHE A 115 -13.65 -1.17 22.38
N GLN A 116 -13.36 -1.29 21.10
CA GLN A 116 -12.46 -2.33 20.57
C GLN A 116 -11.15 -1.69 20.10
N TYR A 117 -10.05 -2.37 20.38
CA TYR A 117 -8.73 -1.98 19.89
C TYR A 117 -7.97 -3.16 19.32
N ILE A 118 -7.09 -2.89 18.36
CA ILE A 118 -6.19 -3.90 17.79
C ILE A 118 -5.01 -4.06 18.76
N CYS A 119 -4.82 -5.27 19.28
CA CYS A 119 -3.73 -5.58 20.19
C CYS A 119 -2.60 -6.40 19.55
N GLY A 120 -2.65 -6.61 18.24
CA GLY A 120 -1.67 -7.33 17.45
C GLY A 120 -2.28 -7.92 16.19
N PHE A 121 -1.49 -8.68 15.48
CA PHE A 121 -1.90 -9.39 14.27
C PHE A 121 -1.61 -10.88 14.41
N ARG A 122 -2.32 -11.68 13.66
CA ARG A 122 -2.07 -13.12 13.53
C ARG A 122 -2.03 -13.49 12.06
N ALA A 123 -1.21 -14.48 11.71
CA ALA A 123 -1.27 -15.10 10.40
C ALA A 123 -2.60 -15.83 10.22
N MET A 124 -3.24 -15.60 9.08
CA MET A 124 -4.49 -16.23 8.71
C MET A 124 -4.33 -16.95 7.38
N PRO A 125 -4.58 -18.26 7.30
CA PRO A 125 -4.53 -18.99 6.05
C PRO A 125 -5.74 -18.64 5.20
N VAL A 126 -5.47 -18.32 3.92
CA VAL A 126 -6.46 -18.05 2.88
C VAL A 126 -6.12 -18.85 1.63
N PHE A 127 -7.10 -19.00 0.75
CA PHE A 127 -6.96 -19.64 -0.54
C PHE A 127 -7.41 -18.66 -1.62
N GLY A 128 -6.69 -18.64 -2.73
CA GLY A 128 -7.04 -17.85 -3.90
C GLY A 128 -8.22 -18.44 -4.66
N LEU A 129 -8.88 -17.60 -5.47
CA LEU A 129 -9.98 -18.01 -6.34
C LEU A 129 -9.58 -19.18 -7.25
N GLU A 130 -8.39 -19.14 -7.82
CA GLU A 130 -7.83 -20.13 -8.75
C GLU A 130 -7.61 -21.49 -8.08
N GLN A 131 -7.53 -21.51 -6.75
CA GLN A 131 -7.41 -22.71 -5.93
C GLN A 131 -8.76 -23.35 -5.59
N THR A 132 -9.86 -22.78 -6.09
CA THR A 132 -11.22 -23.23 -5.80
C THR A 132 -11.93 -23.74 -7.05
N GLU A 133 -12.99 -24.51 -6.84
CA GLU A 133 -13.93 -24.97 -7.85
C GLU A 133 -15.37 -24.64 -7.41
N GLY A 134 -16.27 -24.47 -8.36
CA GLY A 134 -17.67 -24.05 -8.15
C GLY A 134 -18.09 -23.09 -9.27
N GLU A 135 -19.25 -22.47 -9.11
CA GLU A 135 -19.74 -21.49 -10.09
C GLU A 135 -18.73 -20.36 -10.28
N PRO A 136 -18.52 -19.88 -11.54
CA PRO A 136 -17.71 -18.72 -11.80
C PRO A 136 -18.20 -17.51 -11.00
N ILE A 137 -17.27 -16.70 -10.53
CA ILE A 137 -17.59 -15.39 -9.98
C ILE A 137 -17.24 -14.37 -11.08
N ASP A 138 -18.25 -13.64 -11.51
CA ASP A 138 -18.06 -12.53 -12.43
C ASP A 138 -17.91 -11.25 -11.61
N TYR A 139 -16.78 -10.57 -11.77
CA TYR A 139 -16.51 -9.28 -11.14
C TYR A 139 -16.80 -8.12 -12.11
N GLY A 140 -17.42 -8.40 -13.26
CA GLY A 140 -17.67 -7.42 -14.30
C GLY A 140 -16.41 -6.93 -15.01
N ALA A 141 -16.56 -5.87 -15.80
CA ALA A 141 -15.43 -5.28 -16.51
C ALA A 141 -14.44 -4.65 -15.55
N SER A 142 -13.15 -4.82 -15.81
CA SER A 142 -12.11 -4.07 -15.10
C SER A 142 -11.88 -2.73 -15.77
N LYS A 143 -11.81 -1.66 -14.99
CA LYS A 143 -11.38 -0.35 -15.46
C LYS A 143 -9.86 -0.26 -15.33
N HIS A 144 -9.19 -0.11 -16.47
CA HIS A 144 -7.78 0.28 -16.49
C HIS A 144 -7.67 1.80 -16.50
N ILE A 145 -6.86 2.34 -15.62
CA ILE A 145 -6.56 3.77 -15.59
C ILE A 145 -5.40 4.00 -16.57
N GLU A 146 -5.73 4.23 -17.85
CA GLU A 146 -4.72 4.38 -18.91
C GLU A 146 -4.24 5.82 -19.10
N GLN A 147 -5.05 6.81 -18.72
CA GLN A 147 -4.70 8.23 -18.82
C GLN A 147 -5.11 8.93 -17.52
N LEU A 148 -4.14 9.39 -16.78
CA LEU A 148 -4.38 10.15 -15.56
C LEU A 148 -4.07 11.63 -15.80
N PRO A 149 -4.98 12.55 -15.47
CA PRO A 149 -4.75 13.98 -15.54
C PRO A 149 -3.88 14.43 -14.34
N LEU A 150 -2.68 13.87 -14.17
CA LEU A 150 -1.84 14.09 -12.98
C LEU A 150 -1.44 15.56 -12.80
N LEU A 151 -1.37 16.33 -13.87
CA LEU A 151 -1.14 17.77 -13.78
C LEU A 151 -2.35 18.49 -13.20
N GLU A 152 -3.56 18.05 -13.55
CA GLU A 152 -4.80 18.61 -12.99
C GLU A 152 -4.90 18.31 -11.49
N VAL A 153 -4.47 17.14 -11.04
CA VAL A 153 -4.35 16.82 -9.61
C VAL A 153 -3.51 17.87 -8.87
N ALA A 154 -2.34 18.23 -9.41
CA ALA A 154 -1.51 19.26 -8.81
C ALA A 154 -2.23 20.63 -8.78
N LYS A 155 -2.93 20.98 -9.85
CA LYS A 155 -3.70 22.23 -9.94
C LYS A 155 -4.83 22.28 -8.92
N THR A 156 -5.62 21.20 -8.78
CA THR A 156 -6.69 21.07 -7.79
C THR A 156 -6.15 21.21 -6.38
N TRP A 157 -4.95 20.68 -6.14
CA TRP A 157 -4.25 20.87 -4.87
C TRP A 157 -3.67 22.29 -4.70
N GLY A 158 -3.83 23.17 -5.69
CA GLY A 158 -3.28 24.52 -5.69
C GLY A 158 -1.75 24.55 -5.80
N ILE A 159 -1.14 23.49 -6.34
CA ILE A 159 0.31 23.37 -6.50
C ILE A 159 0.71 24.05 -7.81
N SER A 160 1.60 25.03 -7.74
CA SER A 160 2.26 25.58 -8.91
C SER A 160 3.36 24.66 -9.39
N VAL A 161 3.38 24.36 -10.69
CA VAL A 161 4.39 23.50 -11.30
C VAL A 161 5.25 24.33 -12.25
N ASP A 162 6.52 24.52 -11.91
CA ASP A 162 7.46 25.35 -12.65
C ASP A 162 8.75 24.60 -12.99
N SER A 163 9.46 25.08 -13.99
CA SER A 163 10.81 24.62 -14.30
C SER A 163 11.87 25.62 -13.82
N TYR A 164 13.00 25.13 -13.34
CA TYR A 164 14.14 25.94 -13.01
C TYR A 164 15.37 25.48 -13.79
N SER A 165 16.32 26.39 -14.00
CA SER A 165 17.64 26.02 -14.56
C SER A 165 18.38 25.27 -13.46
N GLY A 166 18.59 23.97 -13.61
CA GLY A 166 19.23 23.10 -12.61
C GLY A 166 20.70 23.38 -12.34
N GLU A 167 21.25 24.49 -12.90
CA GLU A 167 22.64 24.89 -12.71
C GLU A 167 22.89 25.22 -11.23
N GLY A 168 23.59 24.34 -10.53
CA GLY A 168 24.13 24.57 -9.19
C GLY A 168 23.37 23.91 -8.01
N SER A 169 22.16 23.36 -8.16
CA SER A 169 21.43 22.77 -7.03
C SER A 169 21.68 21.29 -6.85
N GLY A 170 22.09 20.57 -7.89
CA GLY A 170 22.29 19.12 -7.88
C GLY A 170 21.00 18.30 -7.76
N ALA A 171 19.84 18.94 -7.56
CA ALA A 171 18.53 18.27 -7.48
C ALA A 171 17.87 18.25 -8.86
N ALA A 172 17.27 17.10 -9.21
CA ALA A 172 16.51 16.94 -10.45
C ALA A 172 15.13 17.63 -10.37
N GLY A 173 14.55 17.70 -9.17
CA GLY A 173 13.31 18.39 -8.83
C GLY A 173 13.20 18.58 -7.32
N PHE A 174 12.18 19.27 -6.87
CA PHE A 174 11.78 19.32 -5.47
C PHE A 174 10.36 19.83 -5.30
N TYR A 175 9.68 19.29 -4.29
CA TYR A 175 8.42 19.82 -3.75
C TYR A 175 8.69 20.68 -2.53
N MET A 176 8.10 21.87 -2.48
CA MET A 176 8.21 22.82 -1.35
C MET A 176 6.84 22.99 -0.68
N PRO A 177 6.56 22.30 0.43
CA PRO A 177 5.27 22.38 1.12
C PRO A 177 4.88 23.80 1.52
N SER A 178 5.82 24.58 2.06
CA SER A 178 5.57 25.94 2.54
C SER A 178 5.12 26.93 1.48
N ALA A 179 5.48 26.68 0.22
CA ALA A 179 5.12 27.52 -0.93
C ALA A 179 4.07 26.83 -1.83
N ASN A 180 3.78 25.57 -1.60
CA ASN A 180 2.93 24.72 -2.43
C ASN A 180 3.36 24.72 -3.91
N ILE A 181 4.66 24.46 -4.14
CA ILE A 181 5.31 24.52 -5.45
C ILE A 181 6.07 23.23 -5.71
N ILE A 182 5.93 22.70 -6.93
CA ILE A 182 6.85 21.70 -7.49
C ILE A 182 7.73 22.40 -8.52
N GLN A 183 9.06 22.28 -8.38
CA GLN A 183 10.01 22.78 -9.37
C GLN A 183 10.80 21.62 -9.96
N LEU A 184 10.91 21.61 -11.30
CA LEU A 184 11.57 20.56 -12.06
C LEU A 184 12.81 21.13 -12.77
N GLY A 185 14.00 20.61 -12.41
CA GLY A 185 15.27 20.94 -13.06
C GLY A 185 15.53 20.10 -14.30
N VAL A 186 14.80 18.99 -14.45
CA VAL A 186 14.87 18.06 -15.59
C VAL A 186 13.47 17.77 -16.10
N LYS A 187 13.37 17.60 -17.42
CA LYS A 187 12.10 17.24 -18.07
C LYS A 187 11.98 15.72 -18.18
N ASN A 188 11.79 15.03 -17.07
CA ASN A 188 11.51 13.62 -17.09
C ASN A 188 10.30 13.28 -16.21
N LEU A 189 9.60 12.23 -16.58
CA LEU A 189 8.38 11.81 -15.93
C LEU A 189 8.66 11.27 -14.52
N SER A 190 9.79 10.58 -14.32
CA SER A 190 10.11 10.00 -13.01
C SER A 190 10.28 11.06 -11.93
N THR A 191 10.98 12.18 -12.23
CA THR A 191 11.10 13.30 -11.30
C THR A 191 9.74 13.92 -11.00
N TRP A 192 8.90 14.12 -12.00
CA TRP A 192 7.54 14.64 -11.82
C TRP A 192 6.72 13.76 -10.86
N LEU A 193 6.69 12.45 -11.13
CA LEU A 193 5.93 11.50 -10.31
C LEU A 193 6.49 11.41 -8.88
N HIS A 194 7.81 11.46 -8.72
CA HIS A 194 8.48 11.52 -7.41
C HIS A 194 8.00 12.72 -6.58
N GLU A 195 8.03 13.93 -7.16
CA GLU A 195 7.61 15.14 -6.45
C GLU A 195 6.11 15.16 -6.17
N LEU A 196 5.30 14.57 -7.04
CA LEU A 196 3.86 14.43 -6.82
C LEU A 196 3.55 13.49 -5.63
N ILE A 197 4.34 12.45 -5.42
CA ILE A 197 4.22 11.60 -4.23
C ILE A 197 4.54 12.38 -2.96
N HIS A 198 5.59 13.22 -2.95
CA HIS A 198 5.87 14.09 -1.80
C HIS A 198 4.69 15.04 -1.51
N ALA A 199 4.08 15.60 -2.54
CA ALA A 199 2.89 16.44 -2.37
C ALA A 199 1.69 15.66 -1.79
N ALA A 200 1.49 14.42 -2.21
CA ALA A 200 0.47 13.54 -1.65
C ALA A 200 0.75 13.20 -0.17
N GLU A 201 2.00 12.91 0.18
CA GLU A 201 2.38 12.67 1.58
C GLU A 201 2.18 13.91 2.48
N ASP A 202 2.43 15.10 1.96
CA ASP A 202 2.17 16.36 2.68
C ASP A 202 0.66 16.54 2.93
N ARG A 203 -0.17 16.31 1.92
CA ARG A 203 -1.65 16.34 2.08
C ARG A 203 -2.16 15.33 3.10
N LEU A 204 -1.54 14.17 3.17
CA LEU A 204 -1.87 13.13 4.16
C LEU A 204 -1.30 13.44 5.55
N GLY A 205 -0.51 14.51 5.70
CA GLY A 205 0.12 14.90 6.97
C GLY A 205 1.19 13.93 7.44
N VAL A 206 1.81 13.18 6.52
CA VAL A 206 2.85 12.18 6.85
C VAL A 206 4.23 12.54 6.31
N LEU A 207 4.34 13.57 5.47
CA LEU A 207 5.63 14.10 5.04
C LEU A 207 6.30 14.82 6.21
N PRO A 208 7.52 14.44 6.60
CA PRO A 208 8.28 15.20 7.59
C PRO A 208 8.56 16.62 7.09
N THR A 209 8.47 17.62 7.94
CA THR A 209 8.67 19.03 7.59
C THR A 209 9.65 19.72 8.55
N GLY A 210 10.27 20.79 8.09
CA GLY A 210 11.16 21.61 8.91
C GLY A 210 12.34 20.83 9.48
N SER A 211 12.52 20.87 10.81
CA SER A 211 13.61 20.17 11.51
C SER A 211 13.51 18.64 11.44
N ASP A 212 12.34 18.09 11.14
CA ASP A 212 12.11 16.67 11.08
C ASP A 212 12.42 16.06 9.71
N TYR A 213 12.57 16.91 8.67
CA TYR A 213 12.98 16.50 7.32
C TYR A 213 14.50 16.34 7.22
N VAL A 214 15.08 15.52 8.10
CA VAL A 214 16.51 15.21 8.15
C VAL A 214 16.76 13.74 8.48
N GLY A 215 17.95 13.27 8.13
CA GLY A 215 18.41 11.94 8.52
C GLY A 215 17.49 10.82 8.03
N GLU A 216 17.07 9.96 8.95
CA GLU A 216 16.30 8.76 8.64
C GLU A 216 14.91 9.07 8.11
N GLU A 217 14.20 10.06 8.65
CA GLU A 217 12.84 10.41 8.22
C GLU A 217 12.83 10.99 6.80
N LYS A 218 13.84 11.81 6.45
CA LYS A 218 14.04 12.24 5.07
C LYS A 218 14.26 11.04 4.15
N ASN A 219 15.17 10.13 4.51
CA ASN A 219 15.44 8.94 3.70
C ASN A 219 14.19 8.09 3.48
N LYS A 220 13.30 7.98 4.48
CA LYS A 220 12.03 7.28 4.36
C LYS A 220 11.11 7.94 3.35
N ALA A 221 11.00 9.26 3.38
CA ALA A 221 10.18 10.01 2.43
C ALA A 221 10.70 9.87 1.00
N GLU A 222 12.02 9.99 0.78
CA GLU A 222 12.64 9.81 -0.54
C GLU A 222 12.35 8.43 -1.13
N ILE A 223 12.42 7.36 -0.32
CA ILE A 223 12.14 6.01 -0.79
C ILE A 223 10.67 5.80 -1.11
N VAL A 224 9.77 6.37 -0.30
CA VAL A 224 8.34 6.34 -0.61
C VAL A 224 8.05 7.08 -1.91
N ALA A 225 8.70 8.22 -2.15
CA ALA A 225 8.55 9.00 -3.36
C ALA A 225 9.08 8.26 -4.59
N GLU A 226 10.26 7.65 -4.49
CA GLU A 226 10.84 6.83 -5.56
C GLU A 226 9.94 5.64 -5.90
N PHE A 227 9.57 4.86 -4.89
CA PHE A 227 8.74 3.68 -5.06
C PHE A 227 7.32 4.01 -5.54
N GLY A 228 6.71 5.08 -4.99
CA GLY A 228 5.39 5.56 -5.40
C GLY A 228 5.38 6.11 -6.83
N GLY A 229 6.44 6.82 -7.22
CA GLY A 229 6.64 7.27 -8.58
C GLY A 229 6.69 6.11 -9.57
N CYS A 230 7.42 5.02 -9.23
CA CYS A 230 7.43 3.78 -10.00
C CYS A 230 6.02 3.18 -10.15
N VAL A 231 5.26 3.07 -9.06
CA VAL A 231 3.90 2.52 -9.09
C VAL A 231 3.00 3.36 -9.99
N LEU A 232 3.05 4.70 -9.87
CA LEU A 232 2.31 5.60 -10.75
C LEU A 232 2.72 5.44 -12.21
N GLY A 233 4.03 5.35 -12.51
CA GLY A 233 4.53 5.09 -13.85
C GLY A 233 3.89 3.84 -14.46
N HIS A 234 3.92 2.72 -13.75
CA HIS A 234 3.26 1.49 -14.19
C HIS A 234 1.74 1.62 -14.37
N ILE A 235 1.06 2.42 -13.53
CA ILE A 235 -0.39 2.66 -13.65
C ILE A 235 -0.72 3.40 -14.94
N ILE A 236 0.07 4.43 -15.27
CA ILE A 236 -0.13 5.22 -16.50
C ILE A 236 0.49 4.58 -17.75
N GLY A 237 1.04 3.37 -17.63
CA GLY A 237 1.61 2.63 -18.76
C GLY A 237 2.99 3.09 -19.21
N GLU A 238 3.70 3.89 -18.40
CA GLU A 238 5.02 4.42 -18.70
C GLU A 238 6.12 3.67 -17.95
N ASP A 239 7.16 3.26 -18.67
CA ASP A 239 8.40 2.76 -18.05
C ASP A 239 9.30 3.94 -17.68
N ILE A 240 9.30 4.28 -16.41
CA ILE A 240 10.09 5.41 -15.91
C ILE A 240 11.51 5.01 -15.49
N GLY A 241 11.88 3.74 -15.66
CA GLY A 241 13.23 3.23 -15.36
C GLY A 241 13.66 3.41 -13.90
N ALA A 242 12.71 3.44 -12.97
CA ALA A 242 13.01 3.71 -11.57
C ALA A 242 13.76 2.55 -10.91
N ASP A 243 14.76 2.88 -10.11
CA ASP A 243 15.57 1.93 -9.35
C ASP A 243 14.81 1.36 -8.14
N THR A 244 14.16 0.21 -8.34
CA THR A 244 13.51 -0.52 -7.24
C THR A 244 14.51 -1.23 -6.31
N GLY A 245 15.77 -1.34 -6.70
CA GLY A 245 16.85 -1.89 -5.87
C GLY A 245 17.12 -1.07 -4.63
N GLY A 246 17.02 0.26 -4.72
CA GLY A 246 17.12 1.17 -3.58
C GLY A 246 16.12 0.89 -2.48
N CYS A 247 14.89 0.52 -2.81
CA CYS A 247 13.86 0.14 -1.84
C CYS A 247 14.23 -1.15 -1.08
N TYR A 248 14.80 -2.13 -1.76
CA TYR A 248 15.27 -3.35 -1.11
C TYR A 248 16.42 -3.10 -0.12
N ASP A 249 17.43 -2.37 -0.54
CA ASP A 249 18.59 -2.02 0.28
C ASP A 249 18.17 -1.23 1.52
N TYR A 250 17.15 -0.38 1.39
CA TYR A 250 16.61 0.38 2.47
C TYR A 250 15.85 -0.50 3.49
N ILE A 251 15.00 -1.41 3.02
CA ILE A 251 14.34 -2.37 3.90
C ILE A 251 15.39 -3.20 4.66
N GLN A 252 16.49 -3.59 4.01
CA GLN A 252 17.59 -4.30 4.66
C GLN A 252 18.29 -3.46 5.73
N LYS A 253 18.47 -2.16 5.53
CA LYS A 253 19.02 -1.26 6.57
C LYS A 253 18.11 -1.20 7.79
N TRP A 254 16.80 -1.16 7.63
CA TRP A 254 15.87 -1.17 8.76
C TRP A 254 15.92 -2.45 9.58
N VAL A 255 16.08 -3.59 8.92
CA VAL A 255 16.27 -4.87 9.60
C VAL A 255 17.52 -4.85 10.49
N THR A 256 18.59 -4.18 10.05
CA THR A 256 19.82 -4.06 10.83
C THR A 256 19.72 -3.09 12.00
N THR A 257 18.74 -2.15 12.00
CA THR A 257 18.52 -1.17 13.06
C THR A 257 17.53 -1.62 14.12
N GLY A 258 16.95 -2.82 14.00
CA GLY A 258 16.09 -3.44 15.03
C GLY A 258 14.63 -3.57 14.65
N ASP A 259 14.18 -3.01 13.55
CA ASP A 259 12.85 -3.28 12.99
C ASP A 259 12.83 -4.68 12.36
N SER A 260 11.71 -5.40 12.46
CA SER A 260 11.55 -6.60 11.67
C SER A 260 11.43 -6.25 10.19
N ALA A 261 11.96 -7.09 9.31
CA ALA A 261 11.84 -6.93 7.86
C ALA A 261 10.37 -6.75 7.41
N TYR A 262 9.45 -7.39 8.14
CA TYR A 262 8.02 -7.25 7.93
C TYR A 262 7.53 -5.83 8.24
N GLU A 263 7.90 -5.25 9.38
CA GLU A 263 7.45 -3.89 9.77
C GLU A 263 7.95 -2.85 8.78
N ALA A 264 9.20 -2.98 8.32
CA ALA A 264 9.77 -2.10 7.31
C ALA A 264 9.01 -2.20 5.98
N ALA A 265 8.81 -3.41 5.45
CA ALA A 265 8.06 -3.63 4.22
C ALA A 265 6.58 -3.19 4.35
N TYR A 266 5.94 -3.48 5.49
CA TYR A 266 4.58 -3.07 5.77
C TYR A 266 4.43 -1.55 5.75
N ARG A 267 5.32 -0.82 6.43
CA ARG A 267 5.29 0.66 6.47
C ARG A 267 5.48 1.25 5.07
N LEU A 268 6.47 0.76 4.33
CA LEU A 268 6.74 1.24 2.97
C LEU A 268 5.53 1.03 2.06
N ILE A 269 4.98 -0.18 2.00
CA ILE A 269 3.83 -0.51 1.17
C ILE A 269 2.62 0.36 1.53
N ASN A 270 2.27 0.44 2.83
CA ASN A 270 1.08 1.20 3.21
C ASN A 270 1.25 2.70 2.96
N ARG A 271 2.41 3.27 3.26
CA ARG A 271 2.68 4.69 3.05
C ARG A 271 2.63 5.03 1.56
N THR A 272 3.29 4.24 0.72
CA THR A 272 3.27 4.38 -0.74
C THR A 272 1.87 4.24 -1.31
N CYS A 273 1.15 3.16 -0.96
CA CYS A 273 -0.19 2.94 -1.50
C CYS A 273 -1.19 4.02 -1.06
N ASN A 274 -1.05 4.58 0.15
CA ASN A 274 -1.88 5.71 0.58
C ASN A 274 -1.60 6.97 -0.25
N ALA A 275 -0.34 7.29 -0.54
CA ALA A 275 0.02 8.42 -1.38
C ALA A 275 -0.51 8.26 -2.82
N VAL A 276 -0.29 7.08 -3.41
CA VAL A 276 -0.83 6.74 -4.74
C VAL A 276 -2.35 6.82 -4.76
N ALA A 277 -3.03 6.22 -3.77
CA ALA A 277 -4.49 6.28 -3.66
C ALA A 277 -5.01 7.72 -3.56
N CYS A 278 -4.33 8.59 -2.81
CA CYS A 278 -4.68 10.00 -2.70
C CYS A 278 -4.65 10.70 -4.06
N ILE A 279 -3.61 10.46 -4.86
CA ILE A 279 -3.48 11.01 -6.22
C ILE A 279 -4.58 10.48 -7.14
N LEU A 280 -4.82 9.16 -7.14
CA LEU A 280 -5.81 8.53 -8.01
C LEU A 280 -7.25 8.94 -7.67
N GLN A 281 -7.56 9.12 -6.38
CA GLN A 281 -8.87 9.59 -5.94
C GLN A 281 -9.15 11.01 -6.45
N GLU A 282 -8.16 11.89 -6.41
CA GLU A 282 -8.31 13.26 -6.94
C GLU A 282 -8.48 13.24 -8.47
N ALA A 283 -7.64 12.48 -9.18
CA ALA A 283 -7.72 12.32 -10.62
C ALA A 283 -9.11 11.84 -11.08
N ASN A 284 -9.66 10.83 -10.40
CA ASN A 284 -11.01 10.30 -10.73
C ASN A 284 -12.14 11.31 -10.45
N GLN A 285 -12.00 12.19 -9.45
CA GLN A 285 -12.99 13.24 -9.19
C GLN A 285 -12.99 14.29 -10.29
N GLU A 286 -11.84 14.66 -10.82
CA GLU A 286 -11.71 15.59 -11.93
C GLU A 286 -12.35 15.03 -13.21
N GLU A 287 -12.08 13.77 -13.57
CA GLU A 287 -12.71 13.14 -14.74
C GLU A 287 -14.23 13.14 -14.66
N ASN A 288 -14.81 12.87 -13.47
CA ASN A 288 -16.24 12.88 -13.27
C ASN A 288 -16.82 14.30 -13.41
N ASN A 289 -16.14 15.32 -12.88
CA ASN A 289 -16.56 16.72 -12.98
C ASN A 289 -16.52 17.22 -14.43
N GLU A 290 -15.51 16.85 -15.22
CA GLU A 290 -15.42 17.18 -16.65
C GLU A 290 -16.55 16.51 -17.46
N CYS A 291 -16.83 15.22 -17.21
CA CYS A 291 -17.93 14.50 -17.85
C CYS A 291 -19.29 15.13 -17.55
N GLU A 292 -19.55 15.55 -16.29
CA GLU A 292 -20.81 16.22 -15.92
C GLU A 292 -20.97 17.57 -16.59
N GLN A 293 -19.89 18.34 -16.79
CA GLN A 293 -19.91 19.61 -17.50
C GLN A 293 -20.19 19.44 -19.00
N LEU A 294 -19.67 18.38 -19.62
CA LEU A 294 -19.92 18.08 -21.04
C LEU A 294 -21.34 17.59 -21.31
N VAL A 295 -21.99 16.97 -20.34
CA VAL A 295 -23.40 16.50 -20.45
C VAL A 295 -24.40 17.67 -20.29
N GLN A 296 -23.97 18.81 -19.72
CA GLN A 296 -24.81 19.99 -19.54
C GLN A 296 -24.73 21.01 -20.68
N LEU A 297 -23.90 20.78 -21.70
CA LEU A 297 -23.79 21.55 -22.94
C LEU A 297 -24.53 20.88 -24.10
#